data_242749efe68bb303f28fd46cdb27d0c3
#
_entry.id   242749efe68bb303f28fd46cdb27d0c3
#
_cell.length_a   1.000
_cell.length_b   1.000
_cell.length_c   1.000
_cell.angle_alpha   90.00
_cell.angle_beta   90.00
_cell.angle_gamma   90.00
#
_symmetry.space_group_name_H-M   'P 1'
#
loop_
_entity.id
_entity.type
_entity.pdbx_description
1 polymer ?
#
loop_
_entity_poly.entity_id
_entity_poly.type
_entity_poly.pdbx_seq_one_letter_code
_entity_poly.pdbx_strand_id
1 'polypeptide(L)'
;MNKRNTSLIIKAVALLAVGTLTANTALAQGKANATSSGNTLVDTAHPWYGARVGIIGDSISDPQVANGPEKYYWYMAQGIGIVPCVVARNGQQWNEVLPQANRLKSEYGDDIDAILILMGTNDFNAGVPIGEWFTEEYVQVEAANGEPKSMQTRRHRVPNFDSKTFKGRINIALDSLKNMYPRKQIILMTPLHRGYAKFGETNIQPDENYTNRCGEYVDAYINAIKEAGNVWAVPVIDLNAISGIFPLNRSQKEYYPRDKDRLHPTDEGHERLAKAITAALTGLAPRFE
;
A
#
# COMPACT_ATOMS: atom_id res chain seq x y z
N MET A 1 40.50 -50.07 40.95
CA MET A 1 39.20 -50.66 41.37
C MET A 1 38.16 -50.26 40.35
N ASN A 2 37.82 -51.14 39.48
CA ASN A 2 36.54 -51.89 39.35
C ASN A 2 35.31 -50.96 39.29
N LYS A 3 34.42 -51.06 38.33
CA LYS A 3 33.85 -52.08 37.42
C LYS A 3 33.07 -51.40 36.33
N ARG A 4 33.22 -51.80 35.06
CA ARG A 4 32.33 -52.68 34.25
C ARG A 4 30.97 -52.12 33.90
N ASN A 5 30.86 -51.87 32.55
CA ASN A 5 29.88 -52.52 31.62
C ASN A 5 28.42 -52.13 31.76
N THR A 6 27.73 -51.75 30.71
CA THR A 6 27.26 -52.65 29.65
C THR A 6 26.75 -51.88 28.45
N SER A 7 27.09 -52.37 27.27
CA SER A 7 26.53 -52.06 25.95
C SER A 7 25.06 -52.39 25.85
N LEU A 8 24.25 -51.53 25.20
CA LEU A 8 23.00 -51.98 24.58
C LEU A 8 22.88 -51.31 23.19
N ILE A 9 23.05 -52.13 22.19
CA ILE A 9 22.79 -51.87 20.79
C ILE A 9 21.29 -51.94 20.58
N ILE A 10 20.62 -50.86 20.17
CA ILE A 10 19.28 -50.90 19.63
C ILE A 10 19.32 -50.38 18.18
N LYS A 11 18.99 -51.26 17.25
CA LYS A 11 18.84 -51.02 15.82
C LYS A 11 17.72 -50.01 15.58
N ALA A 12 18.03 -48.88 14.95
CA ALA A 12 17.01 -48.00 14.45
C ALA A 12 16.57 -48.45 13.06
N VAL A 13 15.30 -48.83 12.97
CA VAL A 13 14.57 -49.06 11.74
C VAL A 13 14.27 -47.70 11.10
N ALA A 14 14.81 -47.48 9.88
CA ALA A 14 14.46 -46.32 9.09
C ALA A 14 13.02 -46.44 8.57
N LEU A 15 12.12 -45.64 9.07
CA LEU A 15 10.81 -45.44 8.46
C LEU A 15 10.88 -44.16 7.62
N LEU A 16 10.88 -44.31 6.29
CA LEU A 16 10.64 -43.20 5.37
C LEU A 16 9.18 -42.75 5.56
N ALA A 17 8.98 -41.62 6.25
CA ALA A 17 7.72 -40.91 6.19
C ALA A 17 7.80 -39.88 5.05
N VAL A 18 7.12 -40.17 3.95
CA VAL A 18 6.80 -39.18 2.91
C VAL A 18 5.81 -38.21 3.53
N GLY A 19 6.33 -37.11 4.02
CA GLY A 19 5.52 -35.99 4.50
C GLY A 19 5.07 -35.16 3.29
N THR A 20 3.83 -35.32 2.88
CA THR A 20 3.14 -34.39 2.01
C THR A 20 3.03 -33.05 2.75
N LEU A 21 3.74 -32.04 2.26
CA LEU A 21 3.57 -30.64 2.69
C LEU A 21 2.16 -30.21 2.25
N THR A 22 1.18 -30.30 3.13
CA THR A 22 -0.07 -29.58 2.98
C THR A 22 0.19 -28.13 3.39
N ALA A 23 0.21 -27.25 2.41
CA ALA A 23 0.18 -25.80 2.64
C ALA A 23 -1.09 -25.49 3.45
N ASN A 24 -0.91 -25.12 4.71
CA ASN A 24 -1.98 -24.56 5.53
C ASN A 24 -2.34 -23.18 4.99
N THR A 25 -3.28 -23.12 4.07
CA THR A 25 -4.07 -21.91 3.82
C THR A 25 -5.01 -21.74 5.01
N ALA A 26 -4.55 -21.01 6.01
CA ALA A 26 -5.43 -20.51 7.07
C ALA A 26 -6.31 -19.40 6.48
N LEU A 27 -7.38 -19.78 5.77
CA LEU A 27 -8.54 -18.95 5.55
C LEU A 27 -9.18 -18.72 6.90
N ALA A 28 -9.16 -17.49 7.40
CA ALA A 28 -9.88 -17.10 8.59
C ALA A 28 -11.37 -17.38 8.37
N GLN A 29 -11.89 -18.43 9.00
CA GLN A 29 -13.32 -18.68 9.09
C GLN A 29 -13.92 -17.70 10.12
N GLY A 30 -14.29 -16.51 9.68
CA GLY A 30 -15.17 -15.60 10.40
C GLY A 30 -16.61 -16.13 10.30
N LYS A 31 -17.31 -16.19 11.44
CA LYS A 31 -18.70 -16.61 11.54
C LYS A 31 -19.58 -15.78 10.62
N ALA A 32 -20.14 -16.42 9.60
CA ALA A 32 -21.18 -15.86 8.76
C ALA A 32 -22.49 -15.78 9.56
N ASN A 33 -22.97 -14.56 9.81
CA ASN A 33 -24.40 -14.33 9.98
C ASN A 33 -24.95 -13.92 8.62
N ALA A 34 -25.65 -14.81 8.01
CA ALA A 34 -26.23 -14.68 6.68
C ALA A 34 -27.37 -13.66 6.64
N THR A 35 -27.27 -12.67 5.75
CA THR A 35 -28.43 -12.16 5.03
C THR A 35 -27.97 -11.73 3.63
N SER A 36 -28.58 -12.34 2.62
CA SER A 36 -28.38 -12.19 1.17
C SER A 36 -27.10 -12.82 0.59
N SER A 37 -27.12 -14.13 0.37
CA SER A 37 -26.22 -14.84 -0.50
C SER A 37 -26.63 -14.61 -1.98
N GLY A 38 -26.23 -13.50 -2.57
CA GLY A 38 -25.95 -13.46 -3.99
C GLY A 38 -24.59 -14.15 -4.18
N ASN A 39 -24.56 -15.26 -4.90
CA ASN A 39 -23.32 -15.91 -5.34
C ASN A 39 -22.64 -14.92 -6.29
N THR A 40 -21.79 -14.04 -5.77
CA THR A 40 -20.97 -13.14 -6.59
C THR A 40 -19.95 -14.03 -7.28
N LEU A 41 -20.19 -14.37 -8.55
CA LEU A 41 -19.24 -15.12 -9.36
C LEU A 41 -17.99 -14.25 -9.51
N VAL A 42 -16.82 -14.82 -9.20
CA VAL A 42 -15.54 -14.16 -9.44
C VAL A 42 -15.39 -13.91 -10.94
N ASP A 43 -15.06 -12.68 -11.32
CA ASP A 43 -14.77 -12.33 -12.71
C ASP A 43 -13.38 -12.85 -13.10
N THR A 44 -13.36 -14.08 -13.61
CA THR A 44 -12.15 -14.73 -14.08
C THR A 44 -11.60 -14.17 -15.40
N ALA A 45 -12.36 -13.31 -16.09
CA ALA A 45 -11.92 -12.63 -17.31
C ALA A 45 -11.18 -11.31 -17.00
N HIS A 46 -11.25 -10.82 -15.78
CA HIS A 46 -10.55 -9.61 -15.39
C HIS A 46 -9.02 -9.78 -15.50
N PRO A 47 -8.26 -8.80 -16.07
CA PRO A 47 -6.81 -8.92 -16.27
C PRO A 47 -6.02 -9.24 -14.98
N TRP A 48 -6.55 -8.89 -13.82
CA TRP A 48 -5.95 -9.10 -12.51
C TRP A 48 -6.34 -10.43 -11.84
N TYR A 49 -7.12 -11.28 -12.51
CA TYR A 49 -7.48 -12.58 -11.95
C TYR A 49 -6.23 -13.42 -11.62
N GLY A 50 -6.15 -13.93 -10.40
CA GLY A 50 -5.02 -14.70 -9.89
C GLY A 50 -3.76 -13.89 -9.61
N ALA A 51 -3.77 -12.55 -9.81
CA ALA A 51 -2.61 -11.74 -9.51
C ALA A 51 -2.35 -11.68 -8.00
N ARG A 52 -1.09 -11.86 -7.60
CA ARG A 52 -0.61 -11.72 -6.23
C ARG A 52 -0.23 -10.28 -5.98
N VAL A 53 -0.98 -9.60 -5.13
CA VAL A 53 -0.90 -8.15 -4.96
C VAL A 53 -0.41 -7.79 -3.57
N GLY A 54 0.78 -7.21 -3.49
CA GLY A 54 1.32 -6.63 -2.26
C GLY A 54 0.49 -5.41 -1.84
N ILE A 55 0.00 -5.39 -0.62
CA ILE A 55 -0.77 -4.27 -0.05
C ILE A 55 0.07 -3.58 1.01
N ILE A 56 0.56 -2.39 0.67
CA ILE A 56 1.27 -1.48 1.55
C ILE A 56 0.32 -0.35 1.94
N GLY A 57 0.24 0.01 3.21
CA GLY A 57 -0.69 1.04 3.63
C GLY A 57 -0.73 1.30 5.13
N ASP A 58 -1.68 2.12 5.52
CA ASP A 58 -1.97 2.50 6.90
C ASP A 58 -3.21 1.78 7.47
N SER A 59 -3.92 2.43 8.41
CA SER A 59 -5.11 1.88 9.08
C SER A 59 -6.26 1.53 8.12
N ILE A 60 -6.37 2.21 6.97
CA ILE A 60 -7.41 1.93 5.97
C ILE A 60 -7.18 0.55 5.32
N SER A 61 -5.93 0.11 5.28
CA SER A 61 -5.52 -1.18 4.70
C SER A 61 -5.16 -2.23 5.75
N ASP A 62 -5.00 -1.88 7.03
CA ASP A 62 -4.61 -2.83 8.10
C ASP A 62 -5.81 -3.72 8.49
N PRO A 63 -5.74 -5.05 8.33
CA PRO A 63 -6.83 -5.96 8.66
C PRO A 63 -7.12 -6.05 10.17
N GLN A 64 -6.24 -5.52 11.03
CA GLN A 64 -6.38 -5.57 12.47
C GLN A 64 -7.10 -4.35 13.05
N VAL A 65 -7.39 -3.34 12.24
CA VAL A 65 -7.94 -2.05 12.69
C VAL A 65 -9.34 -1.85 12.15
N ALA A 66 -10.16 -1.13 12.94
CA ALA A 66 -11.51 -0.63 12.64
C ALA A 66 -12.34 -1.46 11.63
N ASN A 67 -13.55 -1.80 11.98
CA ASN A 67 -14.53 -2.47 11.11
C ASN A 67 -14.15 -3.86 10.57
N GLY A 68 -13.13 -4.54 11.16
CA GLY A 68 -12.81 -5.92 10.83
C GLY A 68 -11.86 -6.12 9.62
N PRO A 69 -11.67 -7.37 9.19
CA PRO A 69 -10.70 -7.73 8.16
C PRO A 69 -11.18 -7.47 6.73
N GLU A 70 -12.45 -7.13 6.53
CA GLU A 70 -13.07 -6.95 5.22
C GLU A 70 -12.72 -5.59 4.62
N LYS A 71 -11.45 -5.43 4.23
CA LYS A 71 -10.93 -4.23 3.57
C LYS A 71 -11.17 -4.30 2.06
N TYR A 72 -10.95 -3.18 1.36
CA TYR A 72 -11.15 -3.08 -0.09
C TYR A 72 -10.51 -4.24 -0.88
N TYR A 73 -9.31 -4.69 -0.51
CA TYR A 73 -8.63 -5.80 -1.17
C TYR A 73 -9.30 -7.16 -0.92
N TRP A 74 -10.03 -7.32 0.18
CA TRP A 74 -10.86 -8.50 0.42
C TRP A 74 -12.01 -8.56 -0.59
N TYR A 75 -12.73 -7.44 -0.80
CA TYR A 75 -13.78 -7.35 -1.81
C TYR A 75 -13.24 -7.52 -3.24
N MET A 76 -12.04 -7.00 -3.54
CA MET A 76 -11.36 -7.25 -4.82
C MET A 76 -11.03 -8.74 -4.99
N ALA A 77 -10.58 -9.44 -3.95
CA ALA A 77 -10.35 -10.88 -4.01
C ALA A 77 -11.64 -11.65 -4.30
N GLN A 78 -12.78 -11.25 -3.71
CA GLN A 78 -14.09 -11.86 -3.98
C GLN A 78 -14.60 -11.52 -5.38
N GLY A 79 -14.36 -10.31 -5.89
CA GLY A 79 -14.90 -9.82 -7.17
C GLY A 79 -14.07 -10.23 -8.38
N ILE A 80 -12.77 -10.06 -8.36
CA ILE A 80 -11.86 -10.29 -9.49
C ILE A 80 -10.74 -11.31 -9.20
N GLY A 81 -10.76 -11.96 -8.05
CA GLY A 81 -9.88 -13.08 -7.74
C GLY A 81 -8.41 -12.73 -7.54
N ILE A 82 -8.05 -11.51 -7.12
CA ILE A 82 -6.68 -11.22 -6.70
C ILE A 82 -6.31 -12.01 -5.44
N VAL A 83 -5.01 -12.23 -5.23
CA VAL A 83 -4.46 -12.82 -4.01
C VAL A 83 -3.74 -11.72 -3.21
N PRO A 84 -4.36 -11.10 -2.19
CA PRO A 84 -3.75 -10.02 -1.44
C PRO A 84 -2.64 -10.53 -0.51
N CYS A 85 -1.48 -9.88 -0.57
CA CYS A 85 -0.30 -10.09 0.27
C CYS A 85 -0.14 -8.84 1.15
N VAL A 86 -0.76 -8.84 2.34
CA VAL A 86 -0.99 -7.63 3.13
C VAL A 86 0.10 -7.41 4.16
N VAL A 87 0.76 -6.26 4.11
CA VAL A 87 1.76 -5.82 5.09
C VAL A 87 1.43 -4.44 5.69
N ALA A 88 0.25 -3.91 5.37
CA ALA A 88 -0.23 -2.64 5.88
C ALA A 88 -0.32 -2.60 7.41
N ARG A 89 -0.11 -1.44 8.01
CA ARG A 89 -0.13 -1.24 9.45
C ARG A 89 -0.69 0.12 9.85
N ASN A 90 -1.53 0.10 10.88
CA ASN A 90 -2.18 1.28 11.45
C ASN A 90 -1.19 2.40 11.80
N GLY A 91 -1.59 3.64 11.52
CA GLY A 91 -0.88 4.86 11.92
C GLY A 91 0.39 5.15 11.12
N GLN A 92 0.76 4.29 10.18
CA GLN A 92 2.01 4.46 9.43
C GLN A 92 1.93 5.58 8.39
N GLN A 93 3.09 6.13 8.08
CA GLN A 93 3.36 7.24 7.17
C GLN A 93 4.28 6.79 6.05
N TRP A 94 4.60 7.65 5.08
CA TRP A 94 5.45 7.31 3.93
C TRP A 94 6.87 6.85 4.30
N ASN A 95 7.42 7.29 5.44
CA ASN A 95 8.71 6.76 5.92
C ASN A 95 8.65 5.27 6.30
N GLU A 96 7.46 4.71 6.49
CA GLU A 96 7.26 3.29 6.82
C GLU A 96 6.98 2.42 5.57
N VAL A 97 6.89 3.02 4.37
CA VAL A 97 6.68 2.25 3.13
C VAL A 97 7.85 1.31 2.87
N LEU A 98 9.09 1.76 3.05
CA LEU A 98 10.27 0.90 2.88
C LEU A 98 10.34 -0.24 3.92
N PRO A 99 10.14 -0.03 5.22
CA PRO A 99 9.95 -1.12 6.18
C PRO A 99 8.86 -2.14 5.79
N GLN A 100 7.70 -1.66 5.32
CA GLN A 100 6.64 -2.56 4.82
C GLN A 100 7.07 -3.32 3.56
N ALA A 101 7.77 -2.68 2.63
CA ALA A 101 8.30 -3.32 1.42
C ALA A 101 9.32 -4.42 1.76
N ASN A 102 10.21 -4.17 2.73
CA ASN A 102 11.15 -5.17 3.23
C ASN A 102 10.41 -6.37 3.86
N ARG A 103 9.35 -6.10 4.61
CA ARG A 103 8.48 -7.14 5.16
C ARG A 103 7.78 -7.93 4.05
N LEU A 104 7.24 -7.26 3.04
CA LEU A 104 6.62 -7.90 1.87
C LEU A 104 7.62 -8.84 1.18
N LYS A 105 8.87 -8.37 0.98
CA LYS A 105 9.94 -9.18 0.38
C LYS A 105 10.31 -10.37 1.25
N SER A 106 10.37 -10.21 2.56
CA SER A 106 10.70 -11.28 3.52
C SER A 106 9.61 -12.35 3.58
N GLU A 107 8.32 -11.96 3.54
CA GLU A 107 7.19 -12.88 3.71
C GLU A 107 6.77 -13.56 2.40
N TYR A 108 6.90 -12.86 1.26
CA TYR A 108 6.38 -13.32 -0.03
C TYR A 108 7.45 -13.43 -1.15
N GLY A 109 8.67 -12.97 -0.90
CA GLY A 109 9.78 -13.04 -1.86
C GLY A 109 9.51 -12.24 -3.14
N ASP A 110 9.79 -12.87 -4.29
CA ASP A 110 9.51 -12.33 -5.62
C ASP A 110 8.16 -12.81 -6.19
N ASP A 111 7.43 -13.61 -5.42
CA ASP A 111 6.12 -14.15 -5.79
C ASP A 111 5.01 -13.12 -5.56
N ILE A 112 5.22 -11.93 -6.11
CA ILE A 112 4.32 -10.78 -6.13
C ILE A 112 4.26 -10.30 -7.58
N ASP A 113 3.06 -10.04 -8.09
CA ASP A 113 2.86 -9.50 -9.43
C ASP A 113 2.84 -7.96 -9.44
N ALA A 114 2.17 -7.38 -8.45
CA ALA A 114 2.01 -5.94 -8.33
C ALA A 114 2.00 -5.49 -6.86
N ILE A 115 2.20 -4.19 -6.64
CA ILE A 115 2.15 -3.56 -5.31
C ILE A 115 1.22 -2.35 -5.37
N LEU A 116 0.22 -2.33 -4.50
CA LEU A 116 -0.67 -1.17 -4.29
C LEU A 116 -0.26 -0.46 -2.99
N ILE A 117 -0.11 0.86 -3.05
CA ILE A 117 0.30 1.69 -1.91
C ILE A 117 -0.77 2.73 -1.63
N LEU A 118 -1.46 2.60 -0.48
CA LEU A 118 -2.41 3.60 0.02
C LEU A 118 -1.86 4.23 1.30
N MET A 119 -1.26 5.43 1.18
CA MET A 119 -0.53 6.08 2.25
C MET A 119 -0.60 7.60 2.11
N GLY A 120 -0.49 8.34 3.24
CA GLY A 120 -0.35 9.80 3.23
C GLY A 120 -1.28 10.54 4.17
N THR A 121 -2.42 9.96 4.57
CA THR A 121 -3.34 10.62 5.52
C THR A 121 -2.69 10.88 6.88
N ASN A 122 -1.80 9.98 7.33
CA ASN A 122 -1.07 10.15 8.59
C ASN A 122 0.09 11.15 8.47
N ASP A 123 0.72 11.28 7.29
CA ASP A 123 1.71 12.34 7.03
C ASP A 123 1.06 13.72 7.13
N PHE A 124 -0.13 13.90 6.53
CA PHE A 124 -0.93 15.11 6.68
C PHE A 124 -1.24 15.38 8.15
N ASN A 125 -1.79 14.40 8.87
CA ASN A 125 -2.17 14.56 10.27
C ASN A 125 -0.96 14.89 11.18
N ALA A 126 0.19 14.31 10.88
CA ALA A 126 1.45 14.62 11.59
C ALA A 126 2.06 15.95 11.17
N GLY A 127 1.54 16.63 10.15
CA GLY A 127 2.08 17.88 9.62
C GLY A 127 3.51 17.69 9.12
N VAL A 128 3.74 16.68 8.30
CA VAL A 128 5.03 16.47 7.63
C VAL A 128 5.17 17.52 6.52
N PRO A 129 6.22 18.34 6.49
CA PRO A 129 6.40 19.33 5.43
C PRO A 129 6.42 18.70 4.04
N ILE A 130 5.83 19.35 3.05
CA ILE A 130 5.74 18.80 1.67
C ILE A 130 7.14 18.60 1.07
N GLY A 131 8.02 19.59 1.14
CA GLY A 131 9.37 19.52 0.56
C GLY A 131 9.38 19.60 -0.95
N GLU A 132 10.56 19.33 -1.52
CA GLU A 132 10.82 19.40 -2.95
C GLU A 132 11.22 18.02 -3.51
N TRP A 133 10.86 17.76 -4.78
CA TRP A 133 11.22 16.50 -5.46
C TRP A 133 12.71 16.37 -5.75
N PHE A 134 13.36 17.51 -6.04
CA PHE A 134 14.74 17.55 -6.51
C PHE A 134 15.52 18.65 -5.80
N THR A 135 16.81 18.44 -5.70
CA THR A 135 17.81 19.50 -5.51
C THR A 135 18.50 19.78 -6.84
N GLU A 136 19.02 21.01 -7.03
CA GLU A 136 19.67 21.41 -8.25
C GLU A 136 21.13 21.80 -8.01
N GLU A 137 21.99 21.44 -8.96
CA GLU A 137 23.41 21.75 -8.99
C GLU A 137 23.88 22.08 -10.40
N TYR A 138 25.03 22.68 -10.56
CA TYR A 138 25.65 22.91 -11.87
C TYR A 138 26.78 21.91 -12.08
N VAL A 139 26.69 21.11 -13.15
CA VAL A 139 27.66 20.07 -13.47
C VAL A 139 28.17 20.22 -14.91
N GLN A 140 29.39 19.73 -15.13
CA GLN A 140 29.94 19.57 -16.46
C GLN A 140 29.34 18.32 -17.11
N VAL A 141 28.76 18.51 -18.30
CA VAL A 141 28.20 17.43 -19.11
C VAL A 141 28.70 17.50 -20.52
N GLU A 142 29.00 16.34 -21.09
CA GLU A 142 29.31 16.23 -22.50
C GLU A 142 28.01 16.34 -23.31
N ALA A 143 27.97 17.28 -24.25
CA ALA A 143 26.81 17.50 -25.08
C ALA A 143 27.23 17.92 -26.52
N ALA A 144 26.40 17.52 -27.48
CA ALA A 144 26.44 17.96 -28.86
C ALA A 144 25.01 18.21 -29.33
N ASN A 145 24.82 19.29 -30.10
CA ASN A 145 23.52 19.61 -30.71
C ASN A 145 23.79 20.26 -32.07
N GLY A 146 24.17 19.42 -33.05
CA GLY A 146 24.58 19.88 -34.39
C GLY A 146 26.00 20.45 -34.47
N GLU A 147 26.68 20.60 -33.33
CA GLU A 147 28.04 21.09 -33.18
C GLU A 147 28.98 19.97 -32.69
N PRO A 148 30.32 20.15 -32.85
CA PRO A 148 31.24 19.21 -32.24
C PRO A 148 31.00 19.00 -30.74
N LYS A 149 31.16 17.78 -30.29
CA LYS A 149 31.06 17.37 -28.91
C LYS A 149 31.93 18.27 -28.02
N SER A 150 31.34 18.80 -26.95
CA SER A 150 32.04 19.71 -26.03
C SER A 150 31.53 19.52 -24.61
N MET A 151 32.36 19.88 -23.63
CA MET A 151 31.96 19.97 -22.22
C MET A 151 31.19 21.28 -22.01
N GLN A 152 30.00 21.16 -21.44
CA GLN A 152 29.11 22.29 -21.15
C GLN A 152 28.70 22.28 -19.70
N THR A 153 28.65 23.45 -19.07
CA THR A 153 28.05 23.57 -17.72
C THR A 153 26.55 23.67 -17.86
N ARG A 154 25.84 22.73 -17.27
CA ARG A 154 24.37 22.71 -17.25
C ARG A 154 23.82 22.53 -15.84
N ARG A 155 22.62 23.04 -15.63
CA ARG A 155 21.86 22.79 -14.42
C ARG A 155 21.43 21.35 -14.45
N HIS A 156 21.72 20.61 -13.35
CA HIS A 156 21.40 19.21 -13.13
C HIS A 156 20.54 19.09 -11.88
N ARG A 157 19.55 18.25 -11.93
CA ARG A 157 18.71 17.95 -10.76
C ARG A 157 18.88 16.50 -10.32
N VAL A 158 18.93 16.29 -9.01
CA VAL A 158 18.98 14.98 -8.39
C VAL A 158 17.78 14.80 -7.45
N PRO A 159 17.23 13.57 -7.30
CA PRO A 159 16.14 13.33 -6.35
C PRO A 159 16.53 13.78 -4.95
N ASN A 160 15.60 14.46 -4.27
CA ASN A 160 15.79 14.87 -2.90
C ASN A 160 15.33 13.74 -1.95
N PHE A 161 16.27 13.15 -1.21
CA PHE A 161 16.00 12.06 -0.25
C PHE A 161 15.89 12.55 1.21
N ASP A 162 15.36 13.76 1.43
CA ASP A 162 15.13 14.26 2.79
C ASP A 162 13.95 13.53 3.46
N SER A 163 14.23 12.59 4.35
CA SER A 163 13.23 11.82 5.10
C SER A 163 12.32 12.65 6.03
N LYS A 164 12.66 13.93 6.24
CA LYS A 164 11.84 14.85 7.03
C LYS A 164 10.71 15.49 6.23
N THR A 165 10.73 15.36 4.90
CA THR A 165 9.73 15.93 4.00
C THR A 165 8.93 14.84 3.31
N PHE A 166 7.68 15.15 2.94
CA PHE A 166 6.77 14.20 2.33
C PHE A 166 7.26 13.69 0.97
N LYS A 167 7.66 14.63 0.07
CA LYS A 167 8.24 14.28 -1.24
C LYS A 167 9.54 13.50 -1.11
N GLY A 168 10.39 13.85 -0.15
CA GLY A 168 11.62 13.12 0.11
C GLY A 168 11.38 11.68 0.60
N ARG A 169 10.37 11.46 1.46
CA ARG A 169 9.95 10.11 1.90
C ARG A 169 9.46 9.28 0.71
N ILE A 170 8.65 9.87 -0.18
CA ILE A 170 8.17 9.21 -1.40
C ILE A 170 9.36 8.84 -2.30
N ASN A 171 10.33 9.74 -2.49
CA ASN A 171 11.54 9.47 -3.26
C ASN A 171 12.31 8.26 -2.69
N ILE A 172 12.57 8.24 -1.37
CA ILE A 172 13.25 7.11 -0.70
C ILE A 172 12.50 5.79 -0.92
N ALA A 173 11.17 5.81 -0.74
CA ALA A 173 10.34 4.63 -0.87
C ALA A 173 10.31 4.08 -2.29
N LEU A 174 10.08 4.95 -3.30
CA LEU A 174 9.95 4.53 -4.69
C LEU A 174 11.27 4.13 -5.33
N ASP A 175 12.38 4.82 -5.00
CA ASP A 175 13.72 4.40 -5.41
C ASP A 175 14.00 2.98 -4.92
N SER A 176 13.79 2.75 -3.62
CA SER A 176 14.01 1.44 -3.00
C SER A 176 13.10 0.35 -3.57
N LEU A 177 11.81 0.64 -3.75
CA LEU A 177 10.85 -0.32 -4.31
C LEU A 177 11.18 -0.70 -5.77
N LYS A 178 11.56 0.27 -6.61
CA LYS A 178 11.95 0.00 -8.00
C LYS A 178 13.24 -0.82 -8.08
N ASN A 179 14.17 -0.64 -7.16
CA ASN A 179 15.37 -1.46 -7.05
C ASN A 179 15.04 -2.86 -6.52
N MET A 180 14.13 -2.99 -5.56
CA MET A 180 13.73 -4.27 -4.97
C MET A 180 12.84 -5.11 -5.92
N TYR A 181 11.98 -4.44 -6.70
CA TYR A 181 11.00 -5.05 -7.58
C TYR A 181 11.04 -4.43 -9.00
N PRO A 182 12.17 -4.52 -9.73
CA PRO A 182 12.40 -3.76 -10.97
C PRO A 182 11.45 -4.13 -12.12
N ARG A 183 10.81 -5.30 -12.05
CA ARG A 183 9.88 -5.80 -13.07
C ARG A 183 8.43 -5.89 -12.61
N LYS A 184 8.12 -5.41 -11.39
CA LYS A 184 6.76 -5.49 -10.84
C LYS A 184 6.02 -4.17 -11.00
N GLN A 185 4.71 -4.26 -11.19
CA GLN A 185 3.84 -3.08 -11.23
C GLN A 185 3.73 -2.46 -9.85
N ILE A 186 4.13 -1.21 -9.71
CA ILE A 186 3.91 -0.41 -8.49
C ILE A 186 2.84 0.62 -8.83
N ILE A 187 1.79 0.71 -8.02
CA ILE A 187 0.67 1.63 -8.21
C ILE A 187 0.47 2.41 -6.92
N LEU A 188 0.43 3.72 -7.03
CA LEU A 188 0.10 4.62 -5.93
C LEU A 188 -1.41 4.85 -5.89
N MET A 189 -1.96 4.97 -4.68
CA MET A 189 -3.33 5.40 -4.47
C MET A 189 -3.32 6.67 -3.61
N THR A 190 -4.08 7.69 -4.02
CA THR A 190 -4.21 8.89 -3.19
C THR A 190 -5.02 8.61 -1.94
N PRO A 191 -4.77 9.32 -0.82
CA PRO A 191 -5.66 9.30 0.32
C PRO A 191 -7.09 9.67 -0.07
N LEU A 192 -8.04 9.10 0.68
CA LEU A 192 -9.46 9.46 0.55
C LEU A 192 -9.72 10.84 1.10
N HIS A 193 -10.86 11.42 0.74
CA HIS A 193 -11.46 12.50 1.52
C HIS A 193 -11.61 12.09 2.98
N ARG A 194 -11.41 13.04 3.91
CA ARG A 194 -11.43 12.76 5.33
C ARG A 194 -12.32 13.74 6.09
N GLY A 195 -13.12 13.19 6.98
CA GLY A 195 -13.89 13.96 7.94
C GLY A 195 -13.22 13.98 9.32
N TYR A 196 -13.94 14.56 10.28
CA TYR A 196 -13.51 14.58 11.68
C TYR A 196 -13.36 13.16 12.26
N ALA A 197 -12.29 12.95 13.04
CA ALA A 197 -12.09 11.71 13.79
C ALA A 197 -11.57 11.98 15.21
N LYS A 198 -12.10 11.21 16.19
CA LYS A 198 -11.65 11.27 17.60
C LYS A 198 -11.46 9.85 18.12
N PHE A 199 -10.21 9.48 18.39
CA PHE A 199 -9.82 8.17 18.89
C PHE A 199 -9.42 8.18 20.38
N GLY A 200 -9.50 9.34 21.02
CA GLY A 200 -9.15 9.56 22.43
C GLY A 200 -9.00 11.05 22.71
N GLU A 201 -8.64 11.40 23.93
CA GLU A 201 -8.47 12.81 24.30
C GLU A 201 -7.24 13.47 23.66
N THR A 202 -6.24 12.66 23.30
CA THR A 202 -4.99 13.15 22.70
C THR A 202 -4.89 12.86 21.20
N ASN A 203 -5.87 12.17 20.61
CA ASN A 203 -5.91 11.86 19.18
C ASN A 203 -7.24 12.36 18.58
N ILE A 204 -7.26 13.64 18.31
CA ILE A 204 -8.39 14.35 17.68
C ILE A 204 -7.88 14.92 16.36
N GLN A 205 -8.53 14.53 15.26
CA GLN A 205 -8.14 14.90 13.92
C GLN A 205 -9.28 15.73 13.29
N PRO A 206 -9.04 17.00 13.00
CA PRO A 206 -10.00 17.84 12.26
C PRO A 206 -10.25 17.25 10.86
N ASP A 207 -11.36 17.66 10.26
CA ASP A 207 -11.65 17.33 8.88
C ASP A 207 -10.70 18.07 7.89
N GLU A 208 -10.80 17.72 6.63
CA GLU A 208 -9.92 18.23 5.57
C GLU A 208 -10.04 19.72 5.25
N ASN A 209 -11.08 20.41 5.77
CA ASN A 209 -11.20 21.86 5.61
C ASN A 209 -10.27 22.65 6.55
N TYR A 210 -9.56 21.98 7.44
CA TYR A 210 -8.56 22.58 8.31
C TYR A 210 -7.14 22.26 7.83
N THR A 211 -6.26 23.25 7.88
CA THR A 211 -4.84 23.03 7.66
C THR A 211 -4.23 22.22 8.80
N ASN A 212 -3.18 21.51 8.50
CA ASN A 212 -2.35 20.86 9.52
C ASN A 212 -1.40 21.88 10.20
N ARG A 213 -0.54 21.41 11.10
CA ARG A 213 0.42 22.26 11.83
C ARG A 213 1.50 22.92 10.96
N CYS A 214 1.67 22.47 9.70
CA CYS A 214 2.56 23.10 8.72
C CYS A 214 1.82 24.14 7.86
N GLY A 215 0.52 24.35 8.08
CA GLY A 215 -0.29 25.28 7.29
C GLY A 215 -0.80 24.71 5.98
N GLU A 216 -0.63 23.40 5.74
CA GLU A 216 -1.03 22.75 4.51
C GLU A 216 -2.40 22.07 4.64
N TYR A 217 -3.21 22.15 3.57
CA TYR A 217 -4.40 21.32 3.42
C TYR A 217 -4.02 19.93 2.92
N VAL A 218 -4.92 18.95 3.10
CA VAL A 218 -4.68 17.57 2.63
C VAL A 218 -4.43 17.49 1.13
N ASP A 219 -4.98 18.44 0.36
CA ASP A 219 -4.79 18.59 -1.09
C ASP A 219 -3.30 18.63 -1.49
N ALA A 220 -2.45 19.28 -0.70
CA ALA A 220 -1.02 19.35 -0.97
C ALA A 220 -0.37 17.95 -0.97
N TYR A 221 -0.79 17.08 -0.07
CA TYR A 221 -0.31 15.69 0.02
C TYR A 221 -0.86 14.82 -1.12
N ILE A 222 -2.15 14.99 -1.46
CA ILE A 222 -2.79 14.31 -2.58
C ILE A 222 -2.09 14.69 -3.88
N ASN A 223 -1.86 15.98 -4.12
CA ASN A 223 -1.18 16.47 -5.31
C ASN A 223 0.26 15.97 -5.40
N ALA A 224 0.99 15.91 -4.28
CA ALA A 224 2.34 15.35 -4.26
C ALA A 224 2.34 13.85 -4.68
N ILE A 225 1.36 13.03 -4.25
CA ILE A 225 1.25 11.65 -4.70
C ILE A 225 0.94 11.57 -6.20
N LYS A 226 0.09 12.45 -6.72
CA LYS A 226 -0.19 12.53 -8.17
C LYS A 226 1.05 12.94 -8.97
N GLU A 227 1.82 13.90 -8.49
CA GLU A 227 3.11 14.31 -9.07
C GLU A 227 4.13 13.16 -9.08
N ALA A 228 4.16 12.34 -8.01
CA ALA A 228 5.05 11.19 -7.89
C ALA A 228 4.90 10.21 -9.06
N GLY A 229 3.69 10.08 -9.61
CA GLY A 229 3.42 9.27 -10.79
C GLY A 229 4.31 9.66 -11.97
N ASN A 230 4.43 10.95 -12.25
CA ASN A 230 5.29 11.47 -13.31
C ASN A 230 6.78 11.42 -12.94
N VAL A 231 7.12 11.71 -11.69
CA VAL A 231 8.53 11.72 -11.23
C VAL A 231 9.14 10.33 -11.32
N TRP A 232 8.36 9.30 -10.96
CA TRP A 232 8.85 7.91 -10.80
C TRP A 232 8.35 6.95 -11.88
N ALA A 233 7.57 7.42 -12.86
CA ALA A 233 6.94 6.58 -13.89
C ALA A 233 6.16 5.41 -13.27
N VAL A 234 5.24 5.71 -12.37
CA VAL A 234 4.31 4.75 -11.73
C VAL A 234 2.87 5.24 -11.89
N PRO A 235 1.91 4.34 -12.19
CA PRO A 235 0.49 4.71 -12.23
C PRO A 235 -0.01 5.24 -10.88
N VAL A 236 -0.96 6.17 -10.94
CA VAL A 236 -1.65 6.71 -9.76
C VAL A 236 -3.15 6.51 -9.93
N ILE A 237 -3.79 5.83 -8.97
CA ILE A 237 -5.23 5.77 -8.83
C ILE A 237 -5.66 6.89 -7.88
N ASP A 238 -6.30 7.91 -8.41
CA ASP A 238 -6.75 9.07 -7.64
C ASP A 238 -8.06 8.74 -6.89
N LEU A 239 -7.94 7.99 -5.77
CA LEU A 239 -9.10 7.61 -4.95
C LEU A 239 -9.81 8.81 -4.33
N ASN A 240 -9.10 9.91 -4.11
CA ASN A 240 -9.74 11.16 -3.66
C ASN A 240 -10.81 11.59 -4.65
N ALA A 241 -10.51 11.54 -5.95
CA ALA A 241 -11.44 11.94 -7.00
C ALA A 241 -12.48 10.86 -7.35
N ILE A 242 -12.07 9.57 -7.44
CA ILE A 242 -12.92 8.53 -8.07
C ILE A 242 -13.68 7.63 -7.07
N SER A 243 -13.32 7.64 -5.79
CA SER A 243 -14.01 6.78 -4.81
C SER A 243 -15.50 7.08 -4.67
N GLY A 244 -15.89 8.33 -4.92
CA GLY A 244 -17.24 8.82 -4.69
C GLY A 244 -17.64 8.83 -3.22
N ILE A 245 -16.66 8.75 -2.31
CA ILE A 245 -16.86 8.80 -0.86
C ILE A 245 -16.44 10.18 -0.36
N PHE A 246 -17.39 10.92 0.22
CA PHE A 246 -17.17 12.28 0.69
C PHE A 246 -17.72 12.44 2.12
N PRO A 247 -16.90 12.25 3.16
CA PRO A 247 -17.34 12.17 4.56
C PRO A 247 -17.93 13.46 5.11
N LEU A 248 -17.73 14.60 4.45
CA LEU A 248 -18.33 15.86 4.82
C LEU A 248 -19.82 15.93 4.42
N ASN A 249 -20.25 15.06 3.49
CA ASN A 249 -21.66 14.93 3.12
C ASN A 249 -22.39 14.04 4.14
N ARG A 250 -23.33 14.63 4.87
CA ARG A 250 -24.09 13.93 5.91
C ARG A 250 -25.00 12.82 5.38
N SER A 251 -25.36 12.81 4.09
CA SER A 251 -26.19 11.77 3.49
C SER A 251 -25.42 10.49 3.18
N GLN A 252 -24.07 10.51 3.23
CA GLN A 252 -23.21 9.33 3.00
C GLN A 252 -22.82 8.62 4.30
N LYS A 253 -23.74 8.51 5.26
CA LYS A 253 -23.49 7.90 6.59
C LYS A 253 -23.15 6.43 6.52
N GLU A 254 -23.59 5.73 5.49
CA GLU A 254 -23.29 4.31 5.27
C GLU A 254 -21.79 4.04 5.12
N TYR A 255 -21.04 4.97 4.54
CA TYR A 255 -19.59 4.81 4.33
C TYR A 255 -18.75 5.19 5.55
N TYR A 256 -19.33 5.93 6.51
CA TYR A 256 -18.70 6.38 7.75
C TYR A 256 -19.71 6.39 8.90
N PRO A 257 -19.95 5.26 9.58
CA PRO A 257 -21.08 5.07 10.46
C PRO A 257 -21.00 5.83 11.79
N ARG A 258 -19.80 6.31 12.14
CA ARG A 258 -19.56 6.90 13.46
C ARG A 258 -19.35 8.39 13.32
N ASP A 259 -20.14 9.20 14.04
CA ASP A 259 -19.95 10.66 14.10
C ASP A 259 -18.55 11.06 14.62
N LYS A 260 -17.89 10.15 15.35
CA LYS A 260 -16.53 10.32 15.90
C LYS A 260 -15.43 9.69 15.06
N ASP A 261 -15.77 9.05 13.96
CA ASP A 261 -14.78 8.44 13.03
C ASP A 261 -15.32 8.54 11.61
N ARG A 262 -14.97 9.64 10.95
CA ARG A 262 -15.22 9.88 9.53
C ARG A 262 -13.91 9.82 8.72
N LEU A 263 -12.95 9.05 9.22
CA LEU A 263 -11.67 8.78 8.58
C LEU A 263 -11.61 7.34 8.04
N HIS A 264 -12.09 6.37 8.83
CA HIS A 264 -12.05 4.96 8.46
C HIS A 264 -13.38 4.56 7.80
N PRO A 265 -13.36 4.08 6.54
CA PRO A 265 -14.55 3.60 5.86
C PRO A 265 -15.18 2.38 6.57
N THR A 266 -16.50 2.22 6.43
CA THR A 266 -17.24 0.99 6.78
C THR A 266 -16.95 -0.13 5.81
N ASP A 267 -17.58 -1.29 6.01
CA ASP A 267 -17.57 -2.40 5.06
C ASP A 267 -18.16 -1.96 3.71
N GLU A 268 -19.28 -1.23 3.71
CA GLU A 268 -19.87 -0.64 2.49
C GLU A 268 -18.92 0.38 1.83
N GLY A 269 -18.20 1.16 2.65
CA GLY A 269 -17.17 2.07 2.17
C GLY A 269 -16.00 1.31 1.52
N HIS A 270 -15.55 0.21 2.13
CA HIS A 270 -14.50 -0.63 1.57
C HIS A 270 -14.95 -1.37 0.31
N GLU A 271 -16.20 -1.84 0.24
CA GLU A 271 -16.76 -2.42 -0.98
C GLU A 271 -16.79 -1.39 -2.11
N ARG A 272 -17.21 -0.15 -1.82
CA ARG A 272 -17.21 0.94 -2.79
C ARG A 272 -15.78 1.27 -3.29
N LEU A 273 -14.79 1.31 -2.39
CA LEU A 273 -13.39 1.48 -2.75
C LEU A 273 -12.91 0.37 -3.67
N ALA A 274 -13.23 -0.89 -3.34
CA ALA A 274 -12.88 -2.03 -4.18
C ALA A 274 -13.42 -1.88 -5.60
N LYS A 275 -14.67 -1.44 -5.77
CA LYS A 275 -15.28 -1.19 -7.09
C LYS A 275 -14.52 -0.11 -7.86
N ALA A 276 -14.14 1.00 -7.21
CA ALA A 276 -13.39 2.08 -7.84
C ALA A 276 -11.98 1.62 -8.25
N ILE A 277 -11.27 0.92 -7.36
CA ILE A 277 -9.93 0.40 -7.63
C ILE A 277 -9.99 -0.65 -8.77
N THR A 278 -10.90 -1.60 -8.71
CA THR A 278 -11.08 -2.63 -9.74
C THR A 278 -11.31 -1.99 -11.11
N ALA A 279 -12.19 -1.00 -11.21
CA ALA A 279 -12.45 -0.29 -12.46
C ALA A 279 -11.18 0.41 -12.99
N ALA A 280 -10.39 1.05 -12.13
CA ALA A 280 -9.14 1.69 -12.52
C ALA A 280 -8.07 0.67 -12.96
N LEU A 281 -8.02 -0.51 -12.34
CA LEU A 281 -7.07 -1.58 -12.67
C LEU A 281 -7.35 -2.25 -14.01
N THR A 282 -8.56 -2.16 -14.54
CA THR A 282 -8.91 -2.75 -15.86
C THR A 282 -8.00 -2.24 -16.98
N GLY A 283 -7.53 -0.99 -16.87
CA GLY A 283 -6.64 -0.38 -17.86
C GLY A 283 -5.14 -0.56 -17.56
N LEU A 284 -4.78 -1.31 -16.51
CA LEU A 284 -3.38 -1.48 -16.08
C LEU A 284 -3.01 -2.97 -16.07
N ALA A 285 -1.86 -3.31 -16.63
CA ALA A 285 -1.37 -4.68 -16.60
C ALA A 285 -0.85 -5.04 -15.19
N PRO A 286 -1.25 -6.20 -14.62
CA PRO A 286 -0.68 -6.66 -13.34
C PRO A 286 0.74 -7.19 -13.50
N ARG A 287 1.08 -7.65 -14.71
CA ARG A 287 2.39 -8.26 -15.06
C ARG A 287 2.91 -7.64 -16.34
N PHE A 288 4.23 -7.55 -16.47
CA PHE A 288 4.92 -7.08 -17.68
C PHE A 288 5.60 -8.20 -18.48
N GLU A 289 5.40 -9.45 -18.05
CA GLU A 289 5.98 -10.66 -18.69
C GLU A 289 4.88 -11.59 -19.17
#